data_a283d7f91fa107e8dcb1513592b28726
#
_entry.id   a283d7f91fa107e8dcb1513592b28726
#
_cell.length_a   1.000
_cell.length_b   1.000
_cell.length_c   1.000
_cell.angle_alpha   90.00
_cell.angle_beta   90.00
_cell.angle_gamma   90.00
#
_symmetry.space_group_name_H-M   'P 1'
#
loop_
_entity.id
_entity.type
_entity.pdbx_description
1 polymer ?
#
loop_
_entity_poly.entity_id
_entity_poly.type
_entity_poly.pdbx_seq_one_letter_code
_entity_poly.pdbx_strand_id
1 'polypeptide(L)'
;ANAAPQSSERRGVGLVEVIVAMVLLAIAVSSLAALVGSVSHSSIRTSGDAYKNGVLMNEVNRLEGIPYDSIATGASYATETTGPYQHTRYVTVTEPVANVIKSIKIVVKPANSNFKADSVTFLRTKSRTSRVLCTDCPQG
;
A
#
# COMPACT_ATOMS: atom_id res chain seq x y z
N ALA A 1 18.72 49.53 64.81
CA ALA A 1 18.92 48.70 63.63
C ALA A 1 17.72 47.71 63.51
N ASN A 2 16.78 48.00 62.61
CA ASN A 2 15.59 47.15 62.37
C ASN A 2 15.75 46.54 61.01
N ALA A 3 15.94 45.22 60.95
CA ALA A 3 15.82 44.41 59.75
C ALA A 3 14.37 43.93 59.64
N ALA A 4 13.65 44.39 58.64
CA ALA A 4 12.29 43.90 58.33
C ALA A 4 12.34 42.57 57.61
N PRO A 5 11.47 41.63 57.93
CA PRO A 5 11.40 40.35 57.21
C PRO A 5 10.60 40.50 55.88
N GLN A 6 11.28 40.52 54.76
CA GLN A 6 10.67 40.40 53.40
C GLN A 6 10.57 38.94 53.02
N SER A 7 9.55 38.19 53.47
CA SER A 7 9.45 36.79 53.12
C SER A 7 8.04 36.31 52.69
N SER A 8 7.06 37.20 52.47
CA SER A 8 5.69 36.77 52.11
C SER A 8 5.29 36.89 50.65
N GLU A 9 6.01 37.69 49.85
CA GLU A 9 5.63 37.88 48.42
C GLU A 9 6.09 36.76 47.47
N ARG A 10 7.10 35.97 47.85
CA ARG A 10 7.63 34.90 46.96
C ARG A 10 6.76 33.64 46.86
N ARG A 11 5.83 33.42 47.81
CA ARG A 11 5.00 32.20 47.84
C ARG A 11 3.85 32.18 46.81
N GLY A 12 3.32 33.35 46.46
CA GLY A 12 2.23 33.47 45.50
C GLY A 12 2.69 33.32 44.05
N VAL A 13 3.86 33.80 43.72
CA VAL A 13 4.44 33.74 42.38
C VAL A 13 4.80 32.28 42.00
N GLY A 14 5.39 31.53 42.92
CA GLY A 14 5.75 30.13 42.67
C GLY A 14 4.54 29.21 42.40
N LEU A 15 3.38 29.49 43.03
CA LEU A 15 2.17 28.65 42.79
C LEU A 15 1.58 28.92 41.41
N VAL A 16 1.54 30.18 40.98
CA VAL A 16 1.07 30.54 39.63
C VAL A 16 2.00 29.98 38.56
N GLU A 17 3.30 30.00 38.77
CA GLU A 17 4.30 29.46 37.85
C GLU A 17 4.13 27.94 37.65
N VAL A 18 3.87 27.21 38.75
CA VAL A 18 3.58 25.74 38.68
C VAL A 18 2.31 25.48 37.92
N ILE A 19 1.24 26.25 38.15
CA ILE A 19 -0.02 26.08 37.42
C ILE A 19 0.17 26.31 35.93
N VAL A 20 0.86 27.41 35.57
CA VAL A 20 1.16 27.75 34.16
C VAL A 20 2.02 26.65 33.52
N ALA A 21 3.04 26.17 34.22
CA ALA A 21 3.88 25.07 33.73
C ALA A 21 3.07 23.78 33.49
N MET A 22 2.16 23.43 34.38
CA MET A 22 1.28 22.26 34.22
C MET A 22 0.33 22.42 33.02
N VAL A 23 -0.25 23.60 32.81
CA VAL A 23 -1.12 23.88 31.66
C VAL A 23 -0.34 23.76 30.36
N LEU A 24 0.83 24.33 30.27
CA LEU A 24 1.70 24.26 29.10
C LEU A 24 2.13 22.81 28.81
N LEU A 25 2.46 22.06 29.87
CA LEU A 25 2.80 20.63 29.74
C LEU A 25 1.60 19.82 29.23
N ALA A 26 0.39 20.06 29.75
CA ALA A 26 -0.82 19.38 29.31
C ALA A 26 -1.11 19.63 27.82
N ILE A 27 -0.93 20.87 27.34
CA ILE A 27 -1.10 21.22 25.94
C ILE A 27 -0.05 20.50 25.08
N ALA A 28 1.22 20.50 25.50
CA ALA A 28 2.30 19.83 24.77
C ALA A 28 2.07 18.32 24.66
N VAL A 29 1.68 17.66 25.74
CA VAL A 29 1.38 16.21 25.77
C VAL A 29 0.17 15.87 24.89
N SER A 30 -0.88 16.70 24.94
CA SER A 30 -2.07 16.52 24.09
C SER A 30 -1.74 16.64 22.60
N SER A 31 -0.90 17.58 22.23
CA SER A 31 -0.44 17.76 20.84
C SER A 31 0.37 16.56 20.35
N LEU A 32 1.26 16.03 21.22
CA LEU A 32 2.05 14.85 20.90
C LEU A 32 1.18 13.59 20.71
N ALA A 33 0.19 13.41 21.57
CA ALA A 33 -0.74 12.28 21.48
C ALA A 33 -1.55 12.31 20.16
N ALA A 34 -2.01 13.49 19.75
CA ALA A 34 -2.70 13.67 18.47
C ALA A 34 -1.79 13.35 17.27
N LEU A 35 -0.52 13.76 17.32
CA LEU A 35 0.45 13.46 16.27
C LEU A 35 0.71 11.94 16.16
N VAL A 36 0.95 11.27 17.29
CA VAL A 36 1.17 9.82 17.31
C VAL A 36 -0.04 9.07 16.74
N GLY A 37 -1.25 9.49 17.09
CA GLY A 37 -2.48 8.91 16.54
C GLY A 37 -2.58 9.07 15.02
N SER A 38 -2.26 10.23 14.47
CA SER A 38 -2.30 10.48 13.03
C SER A 38 -1.25 9.68 12.27
N VAL A 39 -0.05 9.56 12.78
CA VAL A 39 1.03 8.76 12.19
C VAL A 39 0.68 7.27 12.19
N SER A 40 0.11 6.75 13.29
CA SER A 40 -0.30 5.36 13.35
C SER A 40 -1.37 5.02 12.31
N HIS A 41 -2.38 5.86 12.14
CA HIS A 41 -3.40 5.69 11.11
C HIS A 41 -2.84 5.73 9.69
N SER A 42 -1.92 6.65 9.42
CA SER A 42 -1.23 6.76 8.13
C SER A 42 -0.39 5.51 7.84
N SER A 43 0.35 5.02 8.83
CA SER A 43 1.19 3.82 8.71
C SER A 43 0.39 2.57 8.35
N ILE A 44 -0.77 2.34 9.00
CA ILE A 44 -1.62 1.19 8.70
C ILE A 44 -2.14 1.25 7.26
N ARG A 45 -2.57 2.42 6.79
CA ARG A 45 -3.03 2.58 5.40
C ARG A 45 -1.92 2.33 4.40
N THR A 46 -0.75 2.91 4.62
CA THR A 46 0.41 2.74 3.74
C THR A 46 0.84 1.27 3.67
N SER A 47 0.85 0.56 4.79
CA SER A 47 1.17 -0.87 4.82
C SER A 47 0.15 -1.71 4.03
N GLY A 48 -1.14 -1.40 4.16
CA GLY A 48 -2.19 -2.07 3.40
C GLY A 48 -2.09 -1.82 1.88
N ASP A 49 -1.76 -0.59 1.48
CA ASP A 49 -1.58 -0.23 0.08
C ASP A 49 -0.30 -0.87 -0.50
N ALA A 50 0.78 -0.90 0.25
CA ALA A 50 2.01 -1.59 -0.15
C ALA A 50 1.79 -3.10 -0.34
N TYR A 51 1.03 -3.74 0.56
CA TYR A 51 0.68 -5.15 0.44
C TYR A 51 -0.15 -5.43 -0.82
N LYS A 52 -1.19 -4.63 -1.09
CA LYS A 52 -2.00 -4.77 -2.32
C LYS A 52 -1.16 -4.64 -3.58
N ASN A 53 -0.28 -3.64 -3.64
CA ASN A 53 0.64 -3.47 -4.75
C ASN A 53 1.57 -4.66 -4.92
N GLY A 54 2.06 -5.23 -3.82
CA GLY A 54 2.86 -6.45 -3.84
C GLY A 54 2.09 -7.64 -4.44
N VAL A 55 0.84 -7.84 -4.03
CA VAL A 55 -0.03 -8.89 -4.57
C VAL A 55 -0.31 -8.68 -6.06
N LEU A 56 -0.62 -7.44 -6.48
CA LEU A 56 -0.84 -7.10 -7.89
C LEU A 56 0.41 -7.39 -8.73
N MET A 57 1.58 -6.92 -8.30
CA MET A 57 2.83 -7.13 -9.03
C MET A 57 3.24 -8.60 -9.09
N ASN A 58 3.05 -9.34 -8.00
CA ASN A 58 3.31 -10.78 -8.00
C ASN A 58 2.44 -11.51 -9.03
N GLU A 59 1.15 -11.14 -9.13
CA GLU A 59 0.25 -11.75 -10.11
C GLU A 59 0.56 -11.33 -11.54
N VAL A 60 0.95 -10.07 -11.77
CA VAL A 60 1.44 -9.61 -13.08
C VAL A 60 2.64 -10.44 -13.50
N ASN A 61 3.67 -10.54 -12.64
CA ASN A 61 4.88 -11.29 -12.93
C ASN A 61 4.58 -12.78 -13.19
N ARG A 62 3.66 -13.38 -12.42
CA ARG A 62 3.21 -14.74 -12.64
C ARG A 62 2.58 -14.93 -14.03
N LEU A 63 1.69 -14.02 -14.41
CA LEU A 63 0.99 -14.09 -15.70
C LEU A 63 1.91 -13.72 -16.88
N GLU A 64 2.90 -12.86 -16.66
CA GLU A 64 3.93 -12.57 -17.65
C GLU A 64 4.87 -13.75 -17.89
N GLY A 65 5.14 -14.55 -16.87
CA GLY A 65 5.95 -15.75 -16.98
C GLY A 65 5.27 -16.93 -17.68
N ILE A 66 3.93 -16.94 -17.80
CA ILE A 66 3.18 -18.00 -18.48
C ILE A 66 3.24 -17.78 -19.98
N PRO A 67 3.46 -18.84 -20.81
CA PRO A 67 3.36 -18.75 -22.26
C PRO A 67 1.99 -18.21 -22.70
N TYR A 68 1.96 -17.39 -23.77
CA TYR A 68 0.73 -16.75 -24.26
C TYR A 68 -0.41 -17.74 -24.49
N ASP A 69 -0.11 -18.89 -25.09
CA ASP A 69 -1.11 -19.91 -25.46
C ASP A 69 -1.66 -20.67 -24.23
N SER A 70 -0.94 -20.62 -23.10
CA SER A 70 -1.38 -21.24 -21.83
C SER A 70 -2.26 -20.32 -20.96
N ILE A 71 -2.40 -19.06 -21.34
CA ILE A 71 -3.28 -18.13 -20.63
C ILE A 71 -4.71 -18.32 -21.12
N ALA A 72 -5.55 -18.97 -20.32
CA ALA A 72 -6.96 -19.17 -20.64
C ALA A 72 -7.73 -17.84 -20.61
N THR A 73 -8.65 -17.66 -21.57
CA THR A 73 -9.62 -16.54 -21.55
C THR A 73 -10.72 -16.84 -20.53
N GLY A 74 -11.27 -15.78 -19.94
CA GLY A 74 -12.33 -15.91 -18.94
C GLY A 74 -12.00 -15.18 -17.64
N ALA A 75 -12.82 -15.42 -16.61
CA ALA A 75 -12.66 -14.87 -15.29
C ALA A 75 -12.31 -15.98 -14.29
N SER A 76 -11.34 -15.72 -13.45
CA SER A 76 -10.97 -16.57 -12.32
C SER A 76 -10.82 -15.73 -11.05
N TYR A 77 -11.00 -16.36 -9.88
CA TYR A 77 -10.77 -15.68 -8.62
C TYR A 77 -10.08 -16.63 -7.63
N ALA A 78 -9.35 -16.04 -6.71
CA ALA A 78 -8.74 -16.72 -5.57
C ALA A 78 -8.88 -15.85 -4.32
N THR A 79 -9.24 -16.47 -3.21
CA THR A 79 -9.40 -15.79 -1.93
C THR A 79 -8.31 -16.24 -0.98
N GLU A 80 -7.57 -15.26 -0.44
CA GLU A 80 -6.59 -15.46 0.60
C GLU A 80 -7.24 -15.11 1.95
N THR A 81 -7.40 -16.11 2.80
CA THR A 81 -8.06 -15.98 4.11
C THR A 81 -7.08 -15.99 5.27
N THR A 82 -5.81 -16.21 5.00
CA THR A 82 -4.72 -16.26 5.97
C THR A 82 -3.90 -14.96 5.95
N GLY A 83 -3.19 -14.69 7.04
CA GLY A 83 -2.33 -13.52 7.14
C GLY A 83 -3.04 -12.21 7.52
N PRO A 84 -2.28 -11.11 7.65
CA PRO A 84 -2.77 -9.84 8.20
C PRO A 84 -3.68 -9.06 7.24
N TYR A 85 -3.61 -9.32 5.94
CA TYR A 85 -4.36 -8.62 4.90
C TYR A 85 -5.11 -9.61 4.01
N GLN A 86 -6.23 -10.13 4.53
CA GLN A 86 -7.11 -11.02 3.78
C GLN A 86 -7.71 -10.30 2.55
N HIS A 87 -7.74 -10.96 1.40
CA HIS A 87 -8.21 -10.36 0.16
C HIS A 87 -8.74 -11.40 -0.83
N THR A 88 -9.56 -10.95 -1.78
CA THR A 88 -9.95 -11.72 -2.95
C THR A 88 -9.32 -11.11 -4.19
N ARG A 89 -8.65 -11.93 -4.97
CA ARG A 89 -8.05 -11.57 -6.24
C ARG A 89 -8.93 -12.07 -7.38
N TYR A 90 -9.29 -11.18 -8.28
CA TYR A 90 -10.02 -11.48 -9.52
C TYR A 90 -9.09 -11.25 -10.70
N VAL A 91 -9.04 -12.23 -11.60
CA VAL A 91 -8.28 -12.11 -12.86
C VAL A 91 -9.27 -12.31 -14.00
N THR A 92 -9.38 -11.33 -14.88
CA THR A 92 -10.22 -11.39 -16.07
C THR A 92 -9.35 -11.28 -17.30
N VAL A 93 -9.39 -12.28 -18.17
CA VAL A 93 -8.65 -12.32 -19.43
C VAL A 93 -9.63 -12.22 -20.57
N THR A 94 -9.49 -11.20 -21.39
CA THR A 94 -10.24 -11.00 -22.63
C THR A 94 -9.29 -11.02 -23.82
N GLU A 95 -9.78 -11.39 -24.98
CA GLU A 95 -8.99 -11.48 -26.19
C GLU A 95 -9.57 -10.52 -27.26
N PRO A 96 -9.22 -9.22 -27.18
CA PRO A 96 -9.74 -8.20 -28.10
C PRO A 96 -9.32 -8.43 -29.56
N VAL A 97 -8.19 -9.10 -29.79
CA VAL A 97 -7.78 -9.56 -31.12
C VAL A 97 -7.40 -11.03 -31.01
N ALA A 98 -8.20 -11.87 -31.66
CA ALA A 98 -8.07 -13.32 -31.58
C ALA A 98 -6.64 -13.79 -31.96
N ASN A 99 -6.06 -14.60 -31.07
CA ASN A 99 -4.71 -15.17 -31.21
C ASN A 99 -3.55 -14.14 -31.37
N VAL A 100 -3.79 -12.87 -31.07
CA VAL A 100 -2.78 -11.81 -31.19
C VAL A 100 -2.60 -11.03 -29.90
N ILE A 101 -3.70 -10.56 -29.29
CA ILE A 101 -3.66 -9.71 -28.10
C ILE A 101 -4.61 -10.27 -27.04
N LYS A 102 -4.10 -10.44 -25.83
CA LYS A 102 -4.92 -10.69 -24.64
C LYS A 102 -4.82 -9.47 -23.71
N SER A 103 -5.98 -8.99 -23.24
CA SER A 103 -6.08 -7.98 -22.21
C SER A 103 -6.36 -8.67 -20.88
N ILE A 104 -5.50 -8.44 -19.92
CA ILE A 104 -5.55 -9.06 -18.59
C ILE A 104 -5.81 -7.97 -17.56
N LYS A 105 -6.95 -8.09 -16.88
CA LYS A 105 -7.32 -7.21 -15.77
C LYS A 105 -7.25 -7.98 -14.46
N ILE A 106 -6.46 -7.48 -13.52
CA ILE A 106 -6.34 -8.03 -12.17
C ILE A 106 -6.97 -7.03 -11.21
N VAL A 107 -7.83 -7.50 -10.31
CA VAL A 107 -8.45 -6.69 -9.25
C VAL A 107 -8.17 -7.37 -7.92
N VAL A 108 -7.61 -6.64 -6.97
CA VAL A 108 -7.45 -7.09 -5.59
C VAL A 108 -8.45 -6.36 -4.71
N LYS A 109 -9.37 -7.12 -4.12
CA LYS A 109 -10.40 -6.62 -3.22
C LYS A 109 -10.09 -7.05 -1.79
N PRO A 110 -9.69 -6.14 -0.88
CA PRO A 110 -9.49 -6.47 0.52
C PRO A 110 -10.78 -6.96 1.18
N ALA A 111 -10.66 -7.88 2.13
CA ALA A 111 -11.80 -8.32 2.94
C ALA A 111 -12.28 -7.22 3.89
N ASN A 112 -11.36 -6.38 4.36
CA ASN A 112 -11.68 -5.22 5.21
C ASN A 112 -12.15 -4.04 4.36
N SER A 113 -13.36 -3.54 4.62
CA SER A 113 -13.99 -2.42 3.92
C SER A 113 -13.28 -1.07 4.06
N ASN A 114 -12.36 -0.93 5.03
CA ASN A 114 -11.56 0.27 5.21
C ASN A 114 -10.50 0.47 4.11
N PHE A 115 -10.20 -0.58 3.36
CA PHE A 115 -9.26 -0.53 2.24
C PHE A 115 -10.02 -0.59 0.92
N LYS A 116 -9.68 0.30 0.00
CA LYS A 116 -10.26 0.29 -1.35
C LYS A 116 -9.66 -0.84 -2.18
N ALA A 117 -10.49 -1.40 -3.07
CA ALA A 117 -10.01 -2.31 -4.11
C ALA A 117 -9.04 -1.58 -5.05
N ASP A 118 -8.05 -2.30 -5.54
CA ASP A 118 -7.10 -1.80 -6.51
C ASP A 118 -7.04 -2.71 -7.73
N SER A 119 -6.65 -2.18 -8.88
CA SER A 119 -6.65 -2.96 -10.12
C SER A 119 -5.56 -2.49 -11.07
N VAL A 120 -5.03 -3.46 -11.83
CA VAL A 120 -4.11 -3.23 -12.94
C VAL A 120 -4.65 -3.92 -14.19
N THR A 121 -4.44 -3.29 -15.34
CA THR A 121 -4.74 -3.88 -16.65
C THR A 121 -3.51 -3.78 -17.53
N PHE A 122 -3.13 -4.89 -18.15
CA PHE A 122 -2.02 -4.93 -19.09
C PHE A 122 -2.35 -5.80 -20.31
N LEU A 123 -1.59 -5.62 -21.37
CA LEU A 123 -1.77 -6.31 -22.63
C LEU A 123 -0.63 -7.30 -22.85
N ARG A 124 -1.00 -8.51 -23.28
CA ARG A 124 -0.04 -9.52 -23.74
C ARG A 124 -0.23 -9.72 -25.22
N THR A 125 0.85 -9.56 -25.97
CA THR A 125 0.88 -9.85 -27.40
C THR A 125 1.55 -11.20 -27.63
N LYS A 126 1.03 -11.96 -28.58
CA LYS A 126 1.68 -13.19 -29.03
C LYS A 126 2.95 -12.78 -29.79
N SER A 127 4.12 -13.17 -29.26
CA SER A 127 5.37 -12.98 -29.96
C SER A 127 5.33 -13.78 -31.28
N ARG A 128 5.37 -13.08 -32.40
CA ARG A 128 5.65 -13.74 -33.68
C ARG A 128 7.13 -14.10 -33.65
N THR A 129 7.41 -15.36 -33.41
CA THR A 129 8.74 -15.89 -33.71
C THR A 129 8.92 -15.77 -35.21
N SER A 130 9.57 -14.70 -35.64
CA SER A 130 10.11 -14.61 -37.01
C SER A 130 11.16 -15.72 -37.08
N ARG A 131 10.75 -16.90 -37.54
CA ARG A 131 11.72 -17.83 -38.10
C ARG A 131 12.28 -17.13 -39.32
N VAL A 132 13.41 -16.46 -39.15
CA VAL A 132 14.29 -16.20 -40.26
C VAL A 132 14.75 -17.58 -40.73
N LEU A 133 14.02 -18.13 -41.68
CA LEU A 133 14.54 -19.23 -42.48
C LEU A 133 15.74 -18.62 -43.23
N CYS A 134 16.93 -18.88 -42.68
CA CYS A 134 18.14 -18.75 -43.48
C CYS A 134 18.07 -19.79 -44.61
N THR A 135 17.51 -19.42 -45.75
CA THR A 135 17.51 -20.25 -46.94
C THR A 135 18.88 -20.34 -47.61
N ASP A 136 19.83 -19.50 -47.15
CA ASP A 136 21.21 -19.44 -47.69
C ASP A 136 22.23 -19.19 -46.55
N CYS A 137 22.34 -20.11 -45.61
CA CYS A 137 23.49 -20.13 -44.73
C CYS A 137 24.59 -20.95 -45.42
N PRO A 138 25.76 -20.36 -45.75
CA PRO A 138 26.88 -21.11 -46.29
C PRO A 138 27.36 -22.10 -45.23
N GLN A 139 27.34 -23.36 -45.57
CA GLN A 139 27.90 -24.45 -44.77
C GLN A 139 29.43 -24.31 -44.86
N GLY A 140 30.06 -23.77 -43.79
CA GLY A 140 31.52 -23.79 -43.61
C GLY A 140 31.93 -24.97 -42.77
#